data_2aecff089b71060868848fbe7a9cbfaa
#
_entry.id   2aecff089b71060868848fbe7a9cbfaa
#
_cell.length_a   1.000
_cell.length_b   1.000
_cell.length_c   1.000
_cell.angle_alpha   90.00
_cell.angle_beta   90.00
_cell.angle_gamma   90.00
#
_symmetry.space_group_name_H-M   'P 1'
#
loop_
_entity.id
_entity.type
_entity.pdbx_description
1 polymer ?
#
loop_
_entity_poly.entity_id
_entity_poly.type
_entity_poly.pdbx_seq_one_letter_code
_entity_poly.pdbx_strand_id
1 'polypeptide(L)'
;EICACLVGSEMCIRDSCMIIRPYGYAIWENIQHIMDGMFKETDHENVYMPMFIPESLLQKEKDHVEGFAPEVAWVTHGGEEKLEERLCVRPTSETLFCDHFKNIVHSYRDLPKLYNQWCSVVRWEKTTRPFLRSREFLWQEGHTLHATAEEAREETIRMLNVYAEFAEKYLAIPVVKGEKTEKERFAGAEATYTIAVSYTHLTL
;
A
#
# COMPACT_ATOMS: atom_id res chain seq x y z
N GLU A 1 -24.34 5.45 -11.85
CA GLU A 1 -24.40 6.78 -12.54
C GLU A 1 -23.07 7.54 -12.44
N ILE A 2 -22.29 7.38 -11.36
CA ILE A 2 -20.94 7.97 -11.26
C ILE A 2 -19.99 7.37 -12.32
N CYS A 3 -20.20 6.12 -12.73
CA CYS A 3 -19.45 5.51 -13.83
C CYS A 3 -19.58 6.26 -15.16
N ALA A 4 -20.67 6.94 -15.41
CA ALA A 4 -20.90 7.66 -16.68
C ALA A 4 -19.99 8.91 -16.81
N CYS A 5 -19.66 9.57 -15.70
CA CYS A 5 -18.80 10.75 -15.71
C CYS A 5 -17.31 10.41 -15.85
N LEU A 6 -16.93 9.17 -15.59
CA LEU A 6 -15.56 8.67 -15.61
C LEU A 6 -15.25 7.77 -16.82
N VAL A 7 -16.20 7.64 -17.76
CA VAL A 7 -16.12 6.80 -18.97
C VAL A 7 -14.89 7.07 -19.84
N GLY A 8 -14.22 8.22 -19.65
CA GLY A 8 -12.97 8.52 -20.33
C GLY A 8 -11.72 7.90 -19.71
N SER A 9 -11.73 7.55 -18.42
CA SER A 9 -10.55 7.13 -17.66
C SER A 9 -10.52 5.63 -17.34
N GLU A 10 -11.66 4.94 -17.34
CA GLU A 10 -11.79 3.54 -16.92
C GLU A 10 -12.76 2.73 -17.78
N MET A 11 -12.49 1.43 -17.92
CA MET A 11 -13.45 0.46 -18.44
C MET A 11 -13.43 -0.78 -17.55
N CYS A 12 -14.57 -1.11 -16.96
CA CYS A 12 -14.75 -2.34 -16.20
C CYS A 12 -14.98 -3.51 -17.15
N ILE A 13 -14.09 -4.51 -17.09
CA ILE A 13 -14.24 -5.78 -17.80
C ILE A 13 -14.51 -6.85 -16.75
N ARG A 14 -15.71 -7.42 -16.73
CA ARG A 14 -16.17 -8.52 -15.85
C ARG A 14 -15.49 -8.63 -14.47
N ASP A 15 -16.29 -8.78 -13.44
CA ASP A 15 -15.89 -9.19 -12.08
C ASP A 15 -14.77 -8.35 -11.42
N SER A 16 -14.82 -7.02 -11.64
CA SER A 16 -13.92 -6.06 -10.96
C SER A 16 -12.48 -6.03 -11.48
N CYS A 17 -12.20 -6.62 -12.64
CA CYS A 17 -10.99 -6.37 -13.38
C CYS A 17 -11.16 -5.08 -14.16
N MET A 18 -10.36 -4.05 -13.87
CA MET A 18 -10.47 -2.74 -14.48
C MET A 18 -9.32 -2.48 -15.45
N ILE A 19 -9.66 -1.89 -16.59
CA ILE A 19 -8.67 -1.29 -17.48
C ILE A 19 -8.63 0.20 -17.17
N ILE A 20 -7.50 0.70 -16.71
CA ILE A 20 -7.27 2.13 -16.58
C ILE A 20 -6.83 2.65 -17.94
N ARG A 21 -7.65 3.52 -18.54
CA ARG A 21 -7.37 4.10 -19.86
C ARG A 21 -6.32 5.21 -19.79
N PRO A 22 -5.74 5.65 -20.92
CA PRO A 22 -4.61 6.58 -20.94
C PRO A 22 -4.79 7.84 -20.08
N TYR A 23 -5.95 8.48 -20.09
CA TYR A 23 -6.17 9.68 -19.25
C TYR A 23 -6.16 9.38 -17.77
N GLY A 24 -6.78 8.26 -17.34
CA GLY A 24 -6.75 7.83 -15.94
C GLY A 24 -5.35 7.38 -15.53
N TYR A 25 -4.64 6.68 -16.42
CA TYR A 25 -3.28 6.23 -16.13
C TYR A 25 -2.28 7.40 -16.08
N ALA A 26 -2.45 8.42 -16.90
CA ALA A 26 -1.65 9.64 -16.83
C ALA A 26 -1.75 10.37 -15.48
N ILE A 27 -2.91 10.30 -14.80
CA ILE A 27 -3.04 10.79 -13.43
C ILE A 27 -2.12 10.01 -12.50
N TRP A 28 -2.12 8.68 -12.60
CA TRP A 28 -1.24 7.81 -11.82
C TRP A 28 0.23 8.07 -12.10
N GLU A 29 0.63 8.20 -13.36
CA GLU A 29 2.01 8.51 -13.75
C GLU A 29 2.49 9.84 -13.16
N ASN A 30 1.64 10.88 -13.16
CA ASN A 30 1.96 12.15 -12.53
C ASN A 30 2.08 12.05 -11.02
N ILE A 31 1.16 11.32 -10.37
CA ILE A 31 1.24 11.04 -8.91
C ILE A 31 2.57 10.35 -8.60
N GLN A 32 2.88 9.30 -9.33
CA GLN A 32 4.10 8.53 -9.13
C GLN A 32 5.34 9.40 -9.35
N HIS A 33 5.40 10.15 -10.43
CA HIS A 33 6.55 11.00 -10.75
C HIS A 33 6.82 12.05 -9.67
N ILE A 34 5.79 12.74 -9.20
CA ILE A 34 5.93 13.80 -8.20
C ILE A 34 6.29 13.20 -6.83
N MET A 35 5.54 12.22 -6.35
CA MET A 35 5.77 11.62 -5.04
C MET A 35 7.10 10.87 -4.98
N ASP A 36 7.52 10.20 -6.06
CA ASP A 36 8.82 9.53 -6.12
C ASP A 36 9.98 10.54 -5.96
N GLY A 37 9.83 11.73 -6.54
CA GLY A 37 10.75 12.84 -6.32
C GLY A 37 10.82 13.23 -4.84
N MET A 38 9.67 13.44 -4.19
CA MET A 38 9.58 13.81 -2.78
C MET A 38 10.16 12.72 -1.86
N PHE A 39 9.98 11.44 -2.18
CA PHE A 39 10.57 10.34 -1.42
C PHE A 39 12.09 10.29 -1.57
N LYS A 40 12.62 10.55 -2.76
CA LYS A 40 14.07 10.62 -2.99
C LYS A 40 14.74 11.81 -2.28
N GLU A 41 14.02 12.93 -2.14
CA GLU A 41 14.48 14.06 -1.33
C GLU A 41 14.59 13.72 0.18
N THR A 42 13.95 12.64 0.62
CA THR A 42 14.02 12.11 1.98
C THR A 42 14.84 10.82 2.07
N ASP A 43 15.73 10.57 1.09
CA ASP A 43 16.67 9.45 1.02
C ASP A 43 16.00 8.06 0.89
N HIS A 44 14.75 7.98 0.44
CA HIS A 44 14.11 6.71 0.18
C HIS A 44 14.58 6.09 -1.14
N GLU A 45 14.82 4.79 -1.09
CA GLU A 45 15.24 3.99 -2.25
C GLU A 45 14.08 3.12 -2.75
N ASN A 46 13.89 3.11 -4.09
CA ASN A 46 12.91 2.25 -4.69
C ASN A 46 13.41 0.81 -4.77
N VAL A 47 12.56 -0.11 -4.34
CA VAL A 47 12.79 -1.56 -4.41
C VAL A 47 11.59 -2.25 -5.07
N TYR A 48 11.72 -3.52 -5.38
CA TYR A 48 10.62 -4.34 -5.87
C TYR A 48 10.59 -5.69 -5.16
N MET A 49 9.51 -5.95 -4.43
CA MET A 49 9.25 -7.23 -3.79
C MET A 49 8.43 -8.14 -4.72
N PRO A 50 8.61 -9.48 -4.65
CA PRO A 50 7.86 -10.41 -5.48
C PRO A 50 6.34 -10.25 -5.33
N MET A 51 5.61 -10.51 -6.43
CA MET A 51 4.14 -10.52 -6.40
C MET A 51 3.58 -11.68 -5.58
N PHE A 52 4.26 -12.82 -5.59
CA PHE A 52 3.80 -14.04 -4.93
C PHE A 52 4.48 -14.24 -3.59
N ILE A 53 3.68 -14.51 -2.57
CA ILE A 53 4.12 -14.76 -1.20
C ILE A 53 3.81 -16.22 -0.86
N PRO A 54 4.79 -17.04 -0.47
CA PRO A 54 4.54 -18.41 0.00
C PRO A 54 3.61 -18.42 1.21
N GLU A 55 2.69 -19.39 1.25
CA GLU A 55 1.73 -19.52 2.38
C GLU A 55 2.46 -19.68 3.72
N SER A 56 3.57 -20.41 3.74
CA SER A 56 4.39 -20.59 4.94
C SER A 56 4.94 -19.29 5.51
N LEU A 57 5.22 -18.30 4.64
CA LEU A 57 5.69 -16.98 5.06
C LEU A 57 4.55 -16.17 5.69
N LEU A 58 3.34 -16.22 5.13
CA LEU A 58 2.16 -15.58 5.70
C LEU A 58 1.73 -16.19 7.04
N GLN A 59 1.89 -17.51 7.22
CA GLN A 59 1.53 -18.18 8.47
C GLN A 59 2.40 -17.75 9.65
N LYS A 60 3.65 -17.36 9.42
CA LYS A 60 4.55 -16.84 10.47
C LYS A 60 4.04 -15.54 11.09
N GLU A 61 3.24 -14.78 10.36
CA GLU A 61 2.68 -13.51 10.83
C GLU A 61 1.21 -13.61 11.26
N LYS A 62 0.62 -14.80 11.24
CA LYS A 62 -0.80 -15.00 11.52
C LYS A 62 -1.23 -14.47 12.89
N ASP A 63 -0.32 -14.43 13.85
CA ASP A 63 -0.54 -13.85 15.17
C ASP A 63 -0.64 -12.31 15.12
N HIS A 64 -0.14 -11.68 14.04
CA HIS A 64 -0.21 -10.24 13.81
C HIS A 64 -1.27 -9.84 12.75
N VAL A 65 -1.80 -10.79 11.98
CA VAL A 65 -2.63 -10.58 10.79
C VAL A 65 -4.09 -11.02 10.98
N GLU A 66 -4.61 -11.11 12.20
CA GLU A 66 -6.04 -11.46 12.42
C GLU A 66 -7.03 -10.57 11.65
N GLY A 67 -6.63 -9.37 11.20
CA GLY A 67 -7.44 -8.48 10.39
C GLY A 67 -7.33 -8.66 8.86
N PHE A 68 -6.35 -9.41 8.34
CA PHE A 68 -6.07 -9.51 6.90
C PHE A 68 -6.38 -10.88 6.27
N ALA A 69 -6.71 -11.88 7.07
CA ALA A 69 -6.77 -13.29 6.66
C ALA A 69 -7.83 -13.68 5.60
N PRO A 70 -8.99 -13.01 5.39
CA PRO A 70 -10.04 -13.61 4.55
C PRO A 70 -10.04 -13.23 3.07
N GLU A 71 -9.30 -12.23 2.63
CA GLU A 71 -9.51 -11.65 1.29
C GLU A 71 -8.25 -11.66 0.41
N VAL A 72 -7.57 -12.81 0.36
CA VAL A 72 -6.40 -13.01 -0.49
C VAL A 72 -6.71 -13.91 -1.69
N ALA A 73 -6.06 -13.66 -2.81
CA ALA A 73 -6.09 -14.53 -3.97
C ALA A 73 -4.99 -15.59 -3.86
N TRP A 74 -5.34 -16.85 -4.08
CA TRP A 74 -4.42 -17.97 -4.01
C TRP A 74 -4.08 -18.53 -5.39
N VAL A 75 -2.79 -18.72 -5.65
CA VAL A 75 -2.28 -19.47 -6.78
C VAL A 75 -1.95 -20.87 -6.32
N THR A 76 -2.60 -21.85 -6.94
CA THR A 76 -2.52 -23.26 -6.55
C THR A 76 -1.86 -24.14 -7.62
N HIS A 77 -1.67 -23.64 -8.82
CA HIS A 77 -1.07 -24.34 -9.96
C HIS A 77 -0.05 -23.45 -10.65
N GLY A 78 1.04 -24.07 -11.13
CA GLY A 78 2.00 -23.52 -12.05
C GLY A 78 1.85 -24.23 -13.42
N GLY A 79 1.19 -23.57 -14.36
CA GLY A 79 0.71 -24.27 -15.55
C GLY A 79 -0.37 -25.29 -15.20
N GLU A 80 -0.21 -26.54 -15.61
CA GLU A 80 -1.14 -27.65 -15.29
C GLU A 80 -0.79 -28.38 -13.99
N GLU A 81 0.40 -28.13 -13.44
CA GLU A 81 0.87 -28.81 -12.24
C GLU A 81 0.40 -28.10 -10.97
N LYS A 82 -0.07 -28.88 -10.01
CA LYS A 82 -0.42 -28.35 -8.69
C LYS A 82 0.87 -28.04 -7.92
N LEU A 83 0.92 -26.83 -7.35
CA LEU A 83 2.03 -26.42 -6.50
C LEU A 83 2.03 -27.25 -5.20
N GLU A 84 3.22 -27.59 -4.71
CA GLU A 84 3.39 -28.22 -3.39
C GLU A 84 2.92 -27.29 -2.27
N GLU A 85 3.21 -25.99 -2.39
CA GLU A 85 2.78 -24.93 -1.50
C GLU A 85 2.00 -23.87 -2.27
N ARG A 86 0.88 -23.41 -1.72
CA ARG A 86 0.10 -22.31 -2.30
C ARG A 86 0.87 -20.99 -2.21
N LEU A 87 0.70 -20.17 -3.23
CA LEU A 87 1.23 -18.80 -3.22
C LEU A 87 0.08 -17.82 -3.09
N CYS A 88 0.26 -16.81 -2.26
CA CYS A 88 -0.66 -15.68 -2.16
C CYS A 88 -0.26 -14.59 -3.16
N VAL A 89 -1.22 -14.05 -3.90
CA VAL A 89 -0.98 -12.79 -4.60
C VAL A 89 -0.96 -11.68 -3.56
N ARG A 90 0.11 -10.92 -3.47
CA ARG A 90 0.34 -9.94 -2.40
C ARG A 90 -0.84 -8.99 -2.15
N PRO A 91 -1.42 -8.95 -0.94
CA PRO A 91 -2.37 -7.93 -0.51
C PRO A 91 -1.66 -6.70 0.08
N THR A 92 -0.43 -6.87 0.46
CA THR A 92 0.61 -5.94 0.91
C THR A 92 1.95 -6.69 0.84
N SER A 93 3.06 -5.98 0.83
CA SER A 93 4.40 -6.61 0.84
C SER A 93 5.07 -6.58 2.22
N GLU A 94 4.38 -6.19 3.28
CA GLU A 94 4.95 -6.04 4.63
C GLU A 94 5.71 -7.28 5.10
N THR A 95 5.11 -8.47 4.95
CA THR A 95 5.73 -9.76 5.28
C THR A 95 7.05 -9.98 4.56
N LEU A 96 7.09 -9.62 3.27
CA LEU A 96 8.31 -9.76 2.45
C LEU A 96 9.38 -8.77 2.89
N PHE A 97 9.00 -7.53 3.21
CA PHE A 97 9.93 -6.52 3.72
C PHE A 97 10.52 -6.96 5.06
N CYS A 98 9.70 -7.44 5.98
CA CYS A 98 10.16 -7.93 7.29
C CYS A 98 11.14 -9.10 7.16
N ASP A 99 10.82 -10.08 6.31
CA ASP A 99 11.73 -11.21 6.05
C ASP A 99 13.03 -10.75 5.38
N HIS A 100 12.94 -9.83 4.42
CA HIS A 100 14.11 -9.26 3.76
C HIS A 100 15.00 -8.49 4.74
N PHE A 101 14.43 -7.59 5.55
CA PHE A 101 15.18 -6.81 6.54
C PHE A 101 15.89 -7.70 7.56
N LYS A 102 15.24 -8.77 8.01
CA LYS A 102 15.86 -9.76 8.89
C LYS A 102 17.15 -10.35 8.32
N ASN A 103 17.18 -10.50 6.98
CA ASN A 103 18.31 -11.12 6.30
C ASN A 103 19.45 -10.15 5.93
N ILE A 104 19.19 -8.83 5.87
CA ILE A 104 20.18 -7.84 5.45
C ILE A 104 20.68 -6.91 6.57
N VAL A 105 19.95 -6.84 7.69
CA VAL A 105 20.34 -6.00 8.82
C VAL A 105 21.05 -6.85 9.86
N HIS A 106 22.35 -6.64 10.00
CA HIS A 106 23.22 -7.38 10.93
C HIS A 106 23.73 -6.52 12.07
N SER A 107 23.67 -5.20 11.92
CA SER A 107 24.10 -4.26 12.94
C SER A 107 23.35 -2.93 12.84
N TYR A 108 23.45 -2.09 13.90
CA TYR A 108 22.89 -0.74 13.89
C TYR A 108 23.49 0.15 12.78
N ARG A 109 24.65 -0.20 12.21
CA ARG A 109 25.29 0.53 11.11
C ARG A 109 24.59 0.32 9.77
N ASP A 110 23.75 -0.71 9.68
CA ASP A 110 22.94 -0.98 8.49
C ASP A 110 21.66 -0.15 8.44
N LEU A 111 21.38 0.62 9.50
CA LEU A 111 20.19 1.44 9.69
C LEU A 111 20.49 2.93 9.47
N PRO A 112 19.50 3.73 9.08
CA PRO A 112 18.14 3.31 8.75
C PRO A 112 18.06 2.59 7.40
N LYS A 113 16.98 1.81 7.18
CA LYS A 113 16.55 1.36 5.85
C LYS A 113 15.28 2.11 5.50
N LEU A 114 15.29 2.77 4.35
CA LEU A 114 14.18 3.60 3.89
C LEU A 114 13.78 3.13 2.49
N TYR A 115 12.87 2.17 2.43
CA TYR A 115 12.48 1.56 1.15
C TYR A 115 11.07 1.95 0.74
N ASN A 116 10.92 2.21 -0.54
CA ASN A 116 9.67 2.50 -1.21
C ASN A 116 9.42 1.50 -2.33
N GLN A 117 8.16 1.13 -2.55
CA GLN A 117 7.75 0.28 -3.65
C GLN A 117 6.52 0.84 -4.34
N TRP A 118 6.60 0.92 -5.66
CA TRP A 118 5.46 1.16 -6.55
C TRP A 118 5.02 -0.16 -7.14
N CYS A 119 3.77 -0.56 -6.89
CA CYS A 119 3.28 -1.85 -7.37
C CYS A 119 1.76 -1.92 -7.44
N SER A 120 1.24 -3.03 -7.95
CA SER A 120 -0.15 -3.41 -7.74
C SER A 120 -0.26 -4.41 -6.60
N VAL A 121 -1.41 -4.42 -5.94
CA VAL A 121 -1.80 -5.41 -4.93
C VAL A 121 -3.20 -5.94 -5.22
N VAL A 122 -3.48 -7.13 -4.70
CA VAL A 122 -4.78 -7.77 -4.87
C VAL A 122 -5.42 -8.04 -3.52
N ARG A 123 -6.60 -7.47 -3.32
CA ARG A 123 -7.47 -7.76 -2.16
C ARG A 123 -8.79 -8.30 -2.68
N TRP A 124 -9.12 -9.55 -2.33
CA TRP A 124 -10.29 -10.25 -2.88
C TRP A 124 -11.59 -9.78 -2.23
N GLU A 125 -11.89 -8.50 -2.40
CA GLU A 125 -13.07 -7.85 -1.85
C GLU A 125 -14.38 -8.49 -2.33
N LYS A 126 -15.32 -8.71 -1.41
CA LYS A 126 -16.66 -9.25 -1.74
C LYS A 126 -17.51 -8.26 -2.52
N THR A 127 -17.40 -6.98 -2.17
CA THR A 127 -18.13 -5.90 -2.83
C THR A 127 -17.14 -4.92 -3.43
N THR A 128 -17.23 -4.74 -4.73
CA THR A 128 -16.37 -3.83 -5.47
C THR A 128 -17.15 -2.61 -5.95
N ARG A 129 -16.46 -1.47 -6.04
CA ARG A 129 -16.97 -0.22 -6.62
C ARG A 129 -15.88 0.36 -7.51
N PRO A 130 -16.19 0.71 -8.77
CA PRO A 130 -15.21 1.35 -9.65
C PRO A 130 -14.52 2.53 -8.96
N PHE A 131 -13.22 2.66 -9.13
CA PHE A 131 -12.30 3.64 -8.52
C PHE A 131 -12.18 3.60 -6.99
N LEU A 132 -13.23 3.28 -6.27
CA LEU A 132 -13.25 3.34 -4.82
C LEU A 132 -12.82 2.03 -4.16
N ARG A 133 -13.13 0.89 -4.80
CA ARG A 133 -12.83 -0.43 -4.26
C ARG A 133 -12.77 -1.47 -5.37
N SER A 134 -11.58 -1.71 -5.88
CA SER A 134 -11.28 -2.75 -6.86
C SER A 134 -10.50 -3.89 -6.24
N ARG A 135 -10.52 -5.06 -6.86
CA ARG A 135 -9.74 -6.21 -6.40
C ARG A 135 -8.25 -6.02 -6.62
N GLU A 136 -7.86 -5.51 -7.76
CA GLU A 136 -6.51 -5.08 -8.04
C GLU A 136 -6.47 -3.55 -8.09
N PHE A 137 -5.47 -2.95 -7.50
CA PHE A 137 -5.23 -1.51 -7.56
C PHE A 137 -3.74 -1.20 -7.49
N LEU A 138 -3.40 -0.06 -8.07
CA LEU A 138 -2.06 0.49 -8.01
C LEU A 138 -1.91 1.24 -6.68
N TRP A 139 -0.77 1.09 -6.05
CA TRP A 139 -0.45 1.82 -4.84
C TRP A 139 1.03 2.09 -4.68
N GLN A 140 1.36 2.80 -3.64
CA GLN A 140 2.69 2.97 -3.09
C GLN A 140 2.68 2.41 -1.66
N GLU A 141 3.73 1.71 -1.30
CA GLU A 141 4.01 1.30 0.07
C GLU A 141 5.47 1.60 0.41
N GLY A 142 5.68 2.21 1.57
CA GLY A 142 7.02 2.44 2.12
C GLY A 142 7.19 1.62 3.39
N HIS A 143 8.34 0.99 3.52
CA HIS A 143 8.72 0.23 4.71
C HIS A 143 10.09 0.68 5.18
N THR A 144 10.15 1.15 6.41
CA THR A 144 11.36 1.70 6.98
C THR A 144 11.75 0.98 8.26
N LEU A 145 13.04 0.93 8.53
CA LEU A 145 13.59 0.32 9.73
C LEU A 145 14.60 1.26 10.37
N HIS A 146 14.48 1.47 11.67
CA HIS A 146 15.25 2.44 12.45
C HIS A 146 15.89 1.79 13.66
N ALA A 147 16.92 2.44 14.23
CA ALA A 147 17.60 1.92 15.41
C ALA A 147 16.82 2.20 16.69
N THR A 148 16.04 3.28 16.73
CA THR A 148 15.27 3.68 17.91
C THR A 148 13.82 4.02 17.57
N ALA A 149 12.94 3.98 18.57
CA ALA A 149 11.55 4.38 18.44
C ALA A 149 11.40 5.87 18.09
N GLU A 150 12.30 6.70 18.59
CA GLU A 150 12.32 8.13 18.30
C GLU A 150 12.59 8.38 16.82
N GLU A 151 13.60 7.74 16.24
CA GLU A 151 13.92 7.83 14.82
C GLU A 151 12.74 7.35 13.96
N ALA A 152 12.11 6.23 14.34
CA ALA A 152 10.92 5.71 13.63
C ALA A 152 9.75 6.69 13.69
N ARG A 153 9.55 7.37 14.82
CA ARG A 153 8.50 8.38 14.99
C ARG A 153 8.79 9.63 14.15
N GLU A 154 10.03 10.10 14.16
CA GLU A 154 10.45 11.25 13.34
C GLU A 154 10.19 10.98 11.86
N GLU A 155 10.56 9.78 11.38
CA GLU A 155 10.31 9.37 10.01
C GLU A 155 8.81 9.27 9.70
N THR A 156 8.02 8.72 10.60
CA THR A 156 6.57 8.64 10.45
C THR A 156 5.94 10.03 10.28
N ILE A 157 6.35 11.00 11.10
CA ILE A 157 5.86 12.39 11.02
C ILE A 157 6.37 13.08 9.75
N ARG A 158 7.61 12.80 9.34
CA ARG A 158 8.15 13.30 8.06
C ARG A 158 7.30 12.83 6.89
N MET A 159 6.99 11.53 6.81
CA MET A 159 6.17 10.97 5.75
C MET A 159 4.73 11.49 5.81
N LEU A 160 4.15 11.64 6.98
CA LEU A 160 2.83 12.26 7.15
C LEU A 160 2.79 13.68 6.53
N ASN A 161 3.86 14.44 6.71
CA ASN A 161 3.98 15.78 6.12
C ASN A 161 4.16 15.73 4.59
N VAL A 162 4.95 14.79 4.08
CA VAL A 162 5.12 14.59 2.63
C VAL A 162 3.78 14.28 1.96
N TYR A 163 3.00 13.35 2.52
CA TYR A 163 1.67 13.03 1.99
C TYR A 163 0.70 14.20 2.07
N ALA A 164 0.71 14.95 3.17
CA ALA A 164 -0.14 16.14 3.32
C ALA A 164 0.25 17.23 2.31
N GLU A 165 1.53 17.51 2.15
CA GLU A 165 2.04 18.47 1.18
C GLU A 165 1.66 18.07 -0.25
N PHE A 166 1.82 16.80 -0.61
CA PHE A 166 1.40 16.30 -1.90
C PHE A 166 -0.09 16.50 -2.15
N ALA A 167 -0.93 16.14 -1.18
CA ALA A 167 -2.38 16.31 -1.30
C ALA A 167 -2.78 17.78 -1.49
N GLU A 168 -2.19 18.69 -0.72
CA GLU A 168 -2.55 20.11 -0.75
C GLU A 168 -1.99 20.85 -1.98
N LYS A 169 -0.71 20.64 -2.30
CA LYS A 169 -0.04 21.38 -3.38
C LYS A 169 -0.35 20.86 -4.77
N TYR A 170 -0.43 19.54 -4.93
CA TYR A 170 -0.52 18.93 -6.26
C TYR A 170 -1.92 18.41 -6.57
N LEU A 171 -2.67 17.93 -5.58
CA LEU A 171 -4.04 17.48 -5.78
C LEU A 171 -5.09 18.55 -5.43
N ALA A 172 -4.68 19.67 -4.82
CA ALA A 172 -5.56 20.72 -4.31
C ALA A 172 -6.62 20.18 -3.33
N ILE A 173 -6.26 19.18 -2.55
CA ILE A 173 -7.12 18.54 -1.56
C ILE A 173 -6.66 18.96 -0.17
N PRO A 174 -7.43 19.81 0.54
CA PRO A 174 -7.09 20.17 1.91
C PRO A 174 -7.20 18.95 2.83
N VAL A 175 -6.22 18.72 3.68
CA VAL A 175 -6.17 17.58 4.56
C VAL A 175 -5.94 17.98 6.02
N VAL A 176 -6.44 17.16 6.94
CA VAL A 176 -6.15 17.26 8.36
C VAL A 176 -5.25 16.10 8.77
N LYS A 177 -4.11 16.42 9.36
CA LYS A 177 -3.18 15.42 9.91
C LYS A 177 -3.62 15.04 11.32
N GLY A 178 -3.58 13.75 11.65
CA GLY A 178 -3.96 13.28 12.97
C GLY A 178 -3.45 11.90 13.29
N GLU A 179 -3.47 11.56 14.56
CA GLU A 179 -3.26 10.20 15.07
C GLU A 179 -4.61 9.51 15.21
N LYS A 180 -4.71 8.26 14.77
CA LYS A 180 -5.92 7.44 14.91
C LYS A 180 -6.15 7.06 16.36
N THR A 181 -7.42 6.97 16.73
CA THR A 181 -7.82 6.44 18.03
C THR A 181 -7.39 4.98 18.19
N GLU A 182 -7.31 4.51 19.43
CA GLU A 182 -6.93 3.12 19.72
C GLU A 182 -7.81 2.09 18.99
N LYS A 183 -9.09 2.39 18.80
CA LYS A 183 -10.04 1.50 18.08
C LYS A 183 -9.76 1.41 16.57
N GLU A 184 -9.17 2.43 15.99
CA GLU A 184 -8.87 2.53 14.56
C GLU A 184 -7.39 2.29 14.27
N ARG A 185 -6.60 2.07 15.31
CA ARG A 185 -5.17 1.78 15.18
C ARG A 185 -4.98 0.46 14.46
N PHE A 186 -3.97 0.42 13.59
CA PHE A 186 -3.60 -0.81 12.91
C PHE A 186 -3.16 -1.87 13.94
N ALA A 187 -3.59 -3.11 13.75
CA ALA A 187 -3.26 -4.21 14.66
C ALA A 187 -1.73 -4.37 14.78
N GLY A 188 -1.22 -4.38 16.03
CA GLY A 188 0.20 -4.46 16.33
C GLY A 188 0.97 -3.12 16.27
N ALA A 189 0.34 -2.02 15.81
CA ALA A 189 1.00 -0.72 15.79
C ALA A 189 0.94 -0.05 17.17
N GLU A 190 2.01 0.64 17.58
CA GLU A 190 2.03 1.52 18.74
C GLU A 190 1.28 2.82 18.48
N ALA A 191 1.40 3.37 17.26
CA ALA A 191 0.70 4.54 16.80
C ALA A 191 0.34 4.40 15.32
N THR A 192 -0.74 5.02 14.89
CA THR A 192 -1.14 5.07 13.48
C THR A 192 -1.52 6.50 13.14
N TYR A 193 -0.82 7.11 12.19
CA TYR A 193 -1.07 8.46 11.72
C TYR A 193 -1.80 8.44 10.38
N THR A 194 -2.54 9.49 10.11
CA THR A 194 -3.35 9.61 8.89
C THR A 194 -3.47 11.05 8.43
N ILE A 195 -3.64 11.24 7.13
CA ILE A 195 -4.24 12.44 6.57
C ILE A 195 -5.72 12.16 6.31
N ALA A 196 -6.58 13.06 6.71
CA ALA A 196 -8.02 12.93 6.54
C ALA A 196 -8.55 14.08 5.69
N VAL A 197 -9.50 13.77 4.80
CA VAL A 197 -10.18 14.75 3.96
C VAL A 197 -11.62 14.86 4.44
N SER A 198 -12.08 16.08 4.69
CA SER A 198 -13.47 16.36 5.03
C SER A 198 -14.19 16.98 3.83
N TYR A 199 -15.21 16.31 3.34
CA TYR A 199 -16.12 16.85 2.33
C TYR A 199 -17.47 17.14 2.96
N THR A 200 -17.97 18.37 2.80
CA THR A 200 -19.24 18.84 3.40
C THR A 200 -20.48 18.15 2.85
N HIS A 201 -20.36 17.39 1.76
CA HIS A 201 -21.45 16.73 1.06
C HIS A 201 -21.28 15.21 0.90
N LEU A 202 -20.25 14.62 1.51
CA LEU A 202 -20.11 13.17 1.64
C LEU A 202 -20.65 12.74 2.99
N THR A 203 -21.87 12.26 3.00
CA THR A 203 -22.35 11.36 4.07
C THR A 203 -21.73 9.99 3.78
N LEU A 204 -20.88 9.55 4.68
CA LEU A 204 -20.39 8.17 4.72
C LEU A 204 -21.51 7.22 5.13
#